data_19dd5063ff89ceeb32ce1aeffbfaff3e
#
_entry.id   19dd5063ff89ceeb32ce1aeffbfaff3e
#
_cell.length_a   1.000
_cell.length_b   1.000
_cell.length_c   1.000
_cell.angle_alpha   90.00
_cell.angle_beta   90.00
_cell.angle_gamma   90.00
#
_symmetry.space_group_name_H-M   'P 1'
#
loop_
_entity.id
_entity.type
_entity.pdbx_description
1 polymer ?
#
loop_
_entity_poly.entity_id
_entity_poly.type
_entity_poly.pdbx_seq_one_letter_code
_entity_poly.pdbx_strand_id
1 'polypeptide(L)'
;MASHRRAKQPGRTRVTVLTATAAAAVALTSQGANAAPQPGKNEVKAKVDKLYAEAEKATEKYNGAKEEQTKLQKQVDGLQDKVARGQEELNTLRNNLGTVASAQYRSGGLDPSLQLFLSADPDTYLDKASALDQLGSKHSDSIDEIQSKQRALAQQRKEAQTKLTELAEARTELGAQKRQVQGKLNEAQKLLNSLTAKEREALKEEETRANRAGTTARPDLDKPGKPDKATKPASSRAAAAYAAGVSKIGKPYVWGATGPNSFDCSGFTSWSFAQADVQIPRTSQAQANAGQRIYSQSQLKQGDLVFFYDDLHHVGFYAGNGQILHSPRTGAVVRYESINNMPFKFGVRI
;
A
#
# COMPACT_ATOMS: atom_id res chain seq x y z
N MET A 1 -36.53 -34.25 37.72
CA MET A 1 -35.50 -34.75 38.66
C MET A 1 -34.22 -35.02 37.84
N ALA A 2 -33.28 -34.10 37.92
CA ALA A 2 -32.01 -34.19 37.17
C ALA A 2 -30.89 -34.54 38.14
N SER A 3 -30.22 -35.69 37.88
CA SER A 3 -29.12 -36.21 38.70
C SER A 3 -27.79 -35.67 38.22
N HIS A 4 -27.13 -34.92 39.09
CA HIS A 4 -25.76 -34.44 38.90
C HIS A 4 -24.73 -35.54 39.14
N ARG A 5 -24.05 -36.02 38.13
CA ARG A 5 -22.85 -36.86 38.28
C ARG A 5 -21.60 -35.95 38.32
N ARG A 6 -20.96 -35.92 39.47
CA ARG A 6 -19.68 -35.31 39.74
C ARG A 6 -18.54 -36.20 39.24
N ALA A 7 -17.60 -35.64 38.45
CA ALA A 7 -16.42 -36.34 37.97
C ALA A 7 -15.40 -36.52 39.14
N LYS A 8 -14.82 -37.71 39.23
CA LYS A 8 -13.78 -38.09 40.20
C LYS A 8 -12.40 -37.50 39.78
N GLN A 9 -11.70 -36.88 40.74
CA GLN A 9 -10.31 -36.47 40.60
C GLN A 9 -9.37 -37.70 40.68
N PRO A 10 -8.28 -37.76 39.87
CA PRO A 10 -7.28 -38.82 40.02
C PRO A 10 -6.33 -38.54 41.20
N GLY A 11 -6.02 -39.61 41.93
CA GLY A 11 -5.26 -39.59 43.16
C GLY A 11 -3.77 -39.24 42.96
N ARG A 12 -3.21 -38.58 43.98
CA ARG A 12 -1.79 -38.25 44.11
C ARG A 12 -1.00 -39.51 44.47
N THR A 13 -0.10 -39.95 43.56
CA THR A 13 0.90 -40.98 43.84
C THR A 13 2.04 -40.33 44.62
N ARG A 14 2.26 -40.82 45.84
CA ARG A 14 3.44 -40.45 46.66
C ARG A 14 4.66 -41.19 46.12
N VAL A 15 5.66 -40.46 45.62
CA VAL A 15 6.97 -41.02 45.32
C VAL A 15 7.85 -40.85 46.54
N THR A 16 8.28 -42.00 47.07
CA THR A 16 9.22 -42.08 48.18
C THR A 16 10.64 -41.86 47.65
N VAL A 17 11.28 -40.78 48.08
CA VAL A 17 12.69 -40.49 47.72
C VAL A 17 13.59 -41.24 48.71
N LEU A 18 14.35 -42.20 48.20
CA LEU A 18 15.47 -42.81 48.90
C LEU A 18 16.68 -41.88 48.83
N THR A 19 17.09 -41.32 49.95
CA THR A 19 18.32 -40.55 50.11
C THR A 19 19.52 -41.50 50.18
N ALA A 20 20.31 -41.52 49.10
CA ALA A 20 21.67 -42.07 49.13
C ALA A 20 22.67 -40.90 49.30
N THR A 21 23.27 -40.78 50.48
CA THR A 21 24.37 -39.86 50.76
C THR A 21 25.62 -40.35 50.10
N ALA A 22 26.01 -39.78 48.94
CA ALA A 22 27.38 -39.91 48.43
C ALA A 22 28.11 -38.58 48.66
N ALA A 23 29.07 -38.55 49.52
CA ALA A 23 30.03 -37.46 49.72
C ALA A 23 30.89 -37.37 48.47
N ALA A 24 30.57 -36.42 47.55
CA ALA A 24 31.47 -36.07 46.48
C ALA A 24 32.14 -34.72 46.79
N ALA A 25 33.47 -34.74 46.86
CA ALA A 25 34.29 -33.54 46.98
C ALA A 25 33.98 -32.58 45.83
N VAL A 26 33.43 -31.43 46.16
CA VAL A 26 33.24 -30.34 45.21
C VAL A 26 34.60 -29.67 44.99
N ALA A 27 35.30 -30.07 43.91
CA ALA A 27 36.35 -29.25 43.36
C ALA A 27 35.64 -27.99 42.75
N LEU A 28 35.81 -26.86 43.41
CA LEU A 28 35.45 -25.55 42.87
C LEU A 28 36.37 -25.27 41.67
N THR A 29 36.02 -25.83 40.49
CA THR A 29 36.49 -25.25 39.23
C THR A 29 35.70 -23.95 39.08
N SER A 30 36.39 -22.85 39.33
CA SER A 30 35.94 -21.53 38.86
C SER A 30 35.80 -21.60 37.35
N GLN A 31 34.63 -22.01 36.86
CA GLN A 31 34.24 -21.71 35.51
C GLN A 31 34.14 -20.19 35.45
N GLY A 32 35.21 -19.55 34.98
CA GLY A 32 35.15 -18.19 34.53
C GLY A 32 33.97 -18.12 33.58
N ALA A 33 32.92 -17.43 33.99
CA ALA A 33 31.86 -17.06 33.08
C ALA A 33 32.55 -16.28 31.94
N ASN A 34 32.88 -16.99 30.85
CA ASN A 34 33.14 -16.32 29.57
C ASN A 34 31.84 -15.66 29.18
N ALA A 35 31.59 -14.48 29.76
CA ALA A 35 30.64 -13.55 29.18
C ALA A 35 31.13 -13.33 27.76
N ALA A 36 30.39 -13.84 26.77
CA ALA A 36 30.68 -13.55 25.37
C ALA A 36 30.91 -12.04 25.28
N PRO A 37 32.01 -11.57 24.66
CA PRO A 37 32.31 -10.15 24.59
C PRO A 37 31.09 -9.44 24.04
N GLN A 38 30.59 -8.47 24.79
CA GLN A 38 29.43 -7.67 24.29
C GLN A 38 29.86 -7.02 22.98
N PRO A 39 29.03 -7.08 21.94
CA PRO A 39 29.38 -6.50 20.65
C PRO A 39 29.69 -5.02 20.85
N GLY A 40 30.83 -4.58 20.37
CA GLY A 40 31.25 -3.18 20.52
C GLY A 40 30.31 -2.22 19.78
N LYS A 41 30.28 -0.93 20.19
CA LYS A 41 29.45 0.15 19.62
C LYS A 41 29.39 0.13 18.09
N ASN A 42 30.55 -0.05 17.42
CA ASN A 42 30.63 -0.02 15.96
C ASN A 42 29.98 -1.26 15.29
N GLU A 43 30.09 -2.42 15.92
CA GLU A 43 29.44 -3.64 15.45
C GLU A 43 27.91 -3.54 15.60
N VAL A 44 27.44 -3.05 16.75
CA VAL A 44 26.01 -2.80 16.96
C VAL A 44 25.48 -1.78 15.95
N LYS A 45 26.23 -0.67 15.74
CA LYS A 45 25.86 0.34 14.73
C LYS A 45 25.70 -0.28 13.35
N ALA A 46 26.68 -1.07 12.88
CA ALA A 46 26.60 -1.71 11.57
C ALA A 46 25.40 -2.67 11.44
N LYS A 47 25.09 -3.44 12.50
CA LYS A 47 23.90 -4.30 12.54
C LYS A 47 22.61 -3.49 12.52
N VAL A 48 22.53 -2.40 13.26
CA VAL A 48 21.38 -1.49 13.30
C VAL A 48 21.16 -0.82 11.93
N ASP A 49 22.23 -0.32 11.31
CA ASP A 49 22.15 0.30 9.97
C ASP A 49 21.66 -0.72 8.93
N LYS A 50 22.12 -1.99 9.00
CA LYS A 50 21.60 -3.07 8.15
C LYS A 50 20.12 -3.33 8.39
N LEU A 51 19.67 -3.39 9.64
CA LEU A 51 18.26 -3.61 9.99
C LEU A 51 17.38 -2.45 9.53
N TYR A 52 17.87 -1.21 9.57
CA TYR A 52 17.15 -0.07 9.01
C TYR A 52 17.03 -0.15 7.49
N ALA A 53 18.07 -0.55 6.77
CA ALA A 53 18.01 -0.77 5.33
C ALA A 53 17.01 -1.92 4.97
N GLU A 54 17.02 -3.01 5.75
CA GLU A 54 16.04 -4.09 5.59
C GLU A 54 14.60 -3.63 5.91
N ALA A 55 14.42 -2.76 6.91
CA ALA A 55 13.13 -2.17 7.24
C ALA A 55 12.65 -1.23 6.13
N GLU A 56 13.54 -0.46 5.51
CA GLU A 56 13.21 0.42 4.39
C GLU A 56 12.77 -0.38 3.17
N LYS A 57 13.49 -1.45 2.83
CA LYS A 57 13.09 -2.40 1.78
C LYS A 57 11.71 -3.02 2.06
N ALA A 58 11.44 -3.41 3.30
CA ALA A 58 10.13 -3.93 3.69
C ALA A 58 9.05 -2.83 3.66
N THR A 59 9.42 -1.56 3.95
CA THR A 59 8.53 -0.40 3.84
C THR A 59 8.05 -0.19 2.41
N GLU A 60 8.93 -0.29 1.42
CA GLU A 60 8.52 -0.16 0.02
C GLU A 60 7.56 -1.27 -0.42
N LYS A 61 7.77 -2.50 0.04
CA LYS A 61 6.81 -3.60 -0.18
C LYS A 61 5.46 -3.33 0.51
N TYR A 62 5.48 -2.82 1.74
CA TYR A 62 4.27 -2.40 2.45
C TYR A 62 3.52 -1.30 1.70
N ASN A 63 4.24 -0.30 1.18
CA ASN A 63 3.66 0.79 0.42
C ASN A 63 2.98 0.29 -0.86
N GLY A 64 3.63 -0.63 -1.60
CA GLY A 64 3.05 -1.27 -2.78
C GLY A 64 1.80 -2.09 -2.45
N ALA A 65 1.84 -2.90 -1.40
CA ALA A 65 0.69 -3.68 -0.95
C ALA A 65 -0.48 -2.78 -0.50
N LYS A 66 -0.19 -1.65 0.14
CA LYS A 66 -1.20 -0.65 0.53
C LYS A 66 -1.85 0.04 -0.67
N GLU A 67 -1.05 0.38 -1.68
CA GLU A 67 -1.55 0.95 -2.93
C GLU A 67 -2.48 -0.04 -3.66
N GLU A 68 -2.05 -1.30 -3.79
CA GLU A 68 -2.87 -2.35 -4.42
C GLU A 68 -4.16 -2.62 -3.64
N GLN A 69 -4.09 -2.71 -2.31
CA GLN A 69 -5.28 -2.84 -1.48
C GLN A 69 -6.26 -1.67 -1.69
N THR A 70 -5.75 -0.44 -1.78
CA THR A 70 -6.59 0.76 -1.99
C THR A 70 -7.25 0.74 -3.38
N LYS A 71 -6.52 0.31 -4.41
CA LYS A 71 -7.02 0.16 -5.78
C LYS A 71 -8.11 -0.92 -5.85
N LEU A 72 -7.85 -2.09 -5.27
CA LEU A 72 -8.82 -3.19 -5.23
C LEU A 72 -10.09 -2.79 -4.45
N GLN A 73 -9.95 -2.08 -3.33
CA GLN A 73 -11.10 -1.58 -2.58
C GLN A 73 -12.00 -0.69 -3.44
N LYS A 74 -11.43 0.27 -4.18
CA LYS A 74 -12.20 1.14 -5.09
C LYS A 74 -12.88 0.35 -6.21
N GLN A 75 -12.23 -0.71 -6.73
CA GLN A 75 -12.83 -1.57 -7.75
C GLN A 75 -14.00 -2.37 -7.18
N VAL A 76 -13.86 -2.91 -5.97
CA VAL A 76 -14.93 -3.63 -5.26
C VAL A 76 -16.13 -2.71 -5.03
N ASP A 77 -15.91 -1.51 -4.48
CA ASP A 77 -16.97 -0.55 -4.21
C ASP A 77 -17.72 -0.21 -5.51
N GLY A 78 -16.99 0.10 -6.59
CA GLY A 78 -17.60 0.40 -7.89
C GLY A 78 -18.37 -0.77 -8.52
N LEU A 79 -17.92 -2.02 -8.31
CA LEU A 79 -18.63 -3.21 -8.77
C LEU A 79 -19.89 -3.48 -7.94
N GLN A 80 -19.83 -3.30 -6.62
CA GLN A 80 -21.00 -3.42 -5.74
C GLN A 80 -22.09 -2.43 -6.13
N ASP A 81 -21.73 -1.17 -6.41
CA ASP A 81 -22.67 -0.16 -6.91
C ASP A 81 -23.30 -0.54 -8.25
N LYS A 82 -22.51 -1.10 -9.19
CA LYS A 82 -23.02 -1.59 -10.48
C LYS A 82 -24.00 -2.75 -10.29
N VAL A 83 -23.67 -3.70 -9.42
CA VAL A 83 -24.53 -4.84 -9.10
C VAL A 83 -25.85 -4.37 -8.48
N ALA A 84 -25.81 -3.40 -7.55
CA ALA A 84 -27.00 -2.86 -6.92
C ALA A 84 -27.92 -2.19 -7.94
N ARG A 85 -27.39 -1.28 -8.78
CA ARG A 85 -28.15 -0.63 -9.84
C ARG A 85 -28.71 -1.63 -10.86
N GLY A 86 -27.89 -2.57 -11.32
CA GLY A 86 -28.33 -3.61 -12.26
C GLY A 86 -29.45 -4.50 -11.71
N GLN A 87 -29.44 -4.76 -10.40
CA GLN A 87 -30.53 -5.50 -9.74
C GLN A 87 -31.81 -4.66 -9.69
N GLU A 88 -31.73 -3.39 -9.40
CA GLU A 88 -32.88 -2.46 -9.39
C GLU A 88 -33.50 -2.33 -10.78
N GLU A 89 -32.70 -2.11 -11.81
CA GLU A 89 -33.14 -2.07 -13.22
C GLU A 89 -33.85 -3.38 -13.60
N LEU A 90 -33.25 -4.53 -13.25
CA LEU A 90 -33.84 -5.85 -13.54
C LEU A 90 -35.19 -6.04 -12.83
N ASN A 91 -35.30 -5.59 -11.58
CA ASN A 91 -36.55 -5.65 -10.83
C ASN A 91 -37.64 -4.75 -11.48
N THR A 92 -37.26 -3.57 -11.91
CA THR A 92 -38.17 -2.64 -12.62
C THR A 92 -38.69 -3.26 -13.92
N LEU A 93 -37.82 -3.84 -14.75
CA LEU A 93 -38.22 -4.52 -15.99
C LEU A 93 -39.17 -5.69 -15.73
N ARG A 94 -38.86 -6.51 -14.70
CA ARG A 94 -39.73 -7.64 -14.29
C ARG A 94 -41.09 -7.16 -13.79
N ASN A 95 -41.13 -6.09 -12.99
CA ASN A 95 -42.39 -5.52 -12.49
C ASN A 95 -43.25 -5.00 -13.67
N ASN A 96 -42.64 -4.31 -14.61
CA ASN A 96 -43.36 -3.80 -15.81
C ASN A 96 -43.93 -4.96 -16.61
N LEU A 97 -43.16 -6.00 -16.88
CA LEU A 97 -43.66 -7.20 -17.59
C LEU A 97 -44.73 -7.92 -16.76
N GLY A 98 -44.60 -8.02 -15.44
CA GLY A 98 -45.56 -8.60 -14.52
C GLY A 98 -46.90 -7.86 -14.49
N THR A 99 -46.92 -6.52 -14.59
CA THR A 99 -48.15 -5.72 -14.68
C THR A 99 -48.92 -6.02 -15.97
N VAL A 100 -48.22 -6.15 -17.10
CA VAL A 100 -48.83 -6.49 -18.39
C VAL A 100 -49.42 -7.90 -18.36
N ALA A 101 -48.64 -8.89 -17.88
CA ALA A 101 -49.11 -10.29 -17.72
C ALA A 101 -50.34 -10.39 -16.80
N SER A 102 -50.35 -9.64 -15.71
CA SER A 102 -51.49 -9.58 -14.78
C SER A 102 -52.75 -8.93 -15.41
N ALA A 103 -52.56 -7.91 -16.25
CA ALA A 103 -53.67 -7.29 -17.00
C ALA A 103 -54.26 -8.27 -18.02
N GLN A 104 -53.40 -9.00 -18.74
CA GLN A 104 -53.84 -10.04 -19.70
C GLN A 104 -54.58 -11.19 -19.02
N TYR A 105 -54.11 -11.64 -17.88
CA TYR A 105 -54.81 -12.70 -17.11
C TYR A 105 -56.19 -12.24 -16.62
N ARG A 106 -56.33 -10.99 -16.15
CA ARG A 106 -57.59 -10.42 -15.68
C ARG A 106 -58.61 -10.21 -16.83
N SER A 107 -58.18 -10.01 -18.07
CA SER A 107 -59.04 -9.85 -19.23
C SER A 107 -59.64 -11.20 -19.72
N GLY A 108 -59.54 -12.29 -18.93
CA GLY A 108 -60.17 -13.55 -19.21
C GLY A 108 -59.29 -14.59 -19.87
N GLY A 109 -57.99 -14.34 -20.04
CA GLY A 109 -56.99 -15.34 -20.53
C GLY A 109 -57.20 -15.77 -21.98
N LEU A 110 -58.17 -15.18 -22.72
CA LEU A 110 -58.32 -15.43 -24.14
C LEU A 110 -57.13 -14.80 -24.88
N ASP A 111 -56.58 -15.58 -25.82
CA ASP A 111 -55.53 -15.10 -26.70
C ASP A 111 -56.00 -13.82 -27.40
N PRO A 112 -55.23 -12.70 -27.38
CA PRO A 112 -55.64 -11.47 -28.03
C PRO A 112 -55.95 -11.62 -29.51
N SER A 113 -55.30 -12.56 -30.21
CA SER A 113 -55.61 -12.87 -31.61
C SER A 113 -56.98 -13.50 -31.76
N LEU A 114 -57.42 -14.32 -30.80
CA LEU A 114 -58.74 -14.91 -30.76
C LEU A 114 -59.81 -13.84 -30.44
N GLN A 115 -59.51 -12.91 -29.52
CA GLN A 115 -60.39 -11.76 -29.25
C GLN A 115 -60.55 -10.84 -30.49
N LEU A 116 -59.45 -10.64 -31.21
CA LEU A 116 -59.44 -9.89 -32.45
C LEU A 116 -60.34 -10.58 -33.53
N PHE A 117 -60.19 -11.89 -33.67
CA PHE A 117 -60.97 -12.71 -34.62
C PHE A 117 -62.48 -12.66 -34.30
N LEU A 118 -62.83 -12.65 -33.02
CA LEU A 118 -64.22 -12.59 -32.55
C LEU A 118 -64.79 -11.16 -32.54
N SER A 119 -63.98 -10.13 -32.80
CA SER A 119 -64.50 -8.76 -32.89
C SER A 119 -65.30 -8.52 -34.15
N ALA A 120 -66.55 -8.12 -33.99
CA ALA A 120 -67.54 -7.97 -35.11
C ALA A 120 -67.38 -6.66 -35.91
N ASP A 121 -66.30 -5.91 -35.75
CA ASP A 121 -66.08 -4.62 -36.37
C ASP A 121 -64.93 -4.67 -37.40
N PRO A 122 -65.23 -4.79 -38.71
CA PRO A 122 -64.21 -4.91 -39.76
C PRO A 122 -63.36 -3.64 -39.95
N ASP A 123 -63.92 -2.45 -39.70
CA ASP A 123 -63.20 -1.21 -39.96
C ASP A 123 -62.05 -0.93 -39.01
N THR A 124 -62.13 -1.45 -37.79
CA THR A 124 -61.06 -1.35 -36.79
C THR A 124 -60.15 -2.58 -36.67
N TYR A 125 -60.39 -3.61 -37.48
CA TYR A 125 -59.67 -4.90 -37.41
C TYR A 125 -58.16 -4.75 -37.67
N LEU A 126 -57.80 -4.03 -38.75
CA LEU A 126 -56.39 -3.83 -39.13
C LEU A 126 -55.62 -2.99 -38.11
N ASP A 127 -56.26 -1.99 -37.55
CA ASP A 127 -55.64 -1.14 -36.50
C ASP A 127 -55.39 -1.95 -35.24
N LYS A 128 -56.33 -2.78 -34.82
CA LYS A 128 -56.20 -3.66 -33.67
C LYS A 128 -55.16 -4.76 -33.92
N ALA A 129 -55.09 -5.30 -35.13
CA ALA A 129 -54.09 -6.29 -35.52
C ALA A 129 -52.66 -5.70 -35.46
N SER A 130 -52.49 -4.48 -36.02
CA SER A 130 -51.22 -3.77 -35.95
C SER A 130 -50.80 -3.45 -34.51
N ALA A 131 -51.75 -3.04 -33.67
CA ALA A 131 -51.48 -2.77 -32.26
C ALA A 131 -51.08 -4.04 -31.49
N LEU A 132 -51.66 -5.19 -31.80
CA LEU A 132 -51.29 -6.51 -31.22
C LEU A 132 -49.92 -6.96 -31.67
N ASP A 133 -49.55 -6.80 -32.93
CA ASP A 133 -48.22 -7.11 -33.46
C ASP A 133 -47.14 -6.25 -32.78
N GLN A 134 -47.40 -4.92 -32.65
CA GLN A 134 -46.52 -4.02 -31.92
C GLN A 134 -46.36 -4.40 -30.42
N LEU A 135 -47.44 -4.84 -29.79
CA LEU A 135 -47.41 -5.27 -28.40
C LEU A 135 -46.62 -6.56 -28.26
N GLY A 136 -46.78 -7.53 -29.16
CA GLY A 136 -46.03 -8.78 -29.24
C GLY A 136 -44.51 -8.52 -29.39
N SER A 137 -44.15 -7.63 -30.33
CA SER A 137 -42.75 -7.21 -30.52
C SER A 137 -42.16 -6.59 -29.26
N LYS A 138 -42.84 -5.63 -28.62
CA LYS A 138 -42.41 -5.00 -27.38
C LYS A 138 -42.24 -6.00 -26.22
N HIS A 139 -43.07 -7.02 -26.14
CA HIS A 139 -42.94 -8.07 -25.15
C HIS A 139 -41.67 -8.92 -25.38
N SER A 140 -41.44 -9.29 -26.66
CA SER A 140 -40.21 -10.03 -27.04
C SER A 140 -38.96 -9.21 -26.69
N ASP A 141 -38.92 -7.94 -27.08
CA ASP A 141 -37.83 -7.02 -26.80
C ASP A 141 -37.58 -6.90 -25.27
N SER A 142 -38.66 -6.81 -24.48
CA SER A 142 -38.57 -6.72 -23.02
C SER A 142 -38.00 -8.02 -22.39
N ILE A 143 -38.36 -9.19 -22.91
CA ILE A 143 -37.83 -10.48 -22.45
C ILE A 143 -36.35 -10.59 -22.80
N ASP A 144 -35.96 -10.21 -24.01
CA ASP A 144 -34.58 -10.20 -24.47
C ASP A 144 -33.71 -9.23 -23.65
N GLU A 145 -34.24 -8.07 -23.31
CA GLU A 145 -33.58 -7.10 -22.43
C GLU A 145 -33.39 -7.68 -21.02
N ILE A 146 -34.41 -8.29 -20.42
CA ILE A 146 -34.33 -8.97 -19.10
C ILE A 146 -33.25 -10.04 -19.12
N GLN A 147 -33.22 -10.90 -20.15
CA GLN A 147 -32.23 -11.96 -20.27
C GLN A 147 -30.80 -11.40 -20.40
N SER A 148 -30.65 -10.35 -21.22
CA SER A 148 -29.38 -9.64 -21.40
C SER A 148 -28.89 -9.04 -20.07
N LYS A 149 -29.75 -8.31 -19.35
CA LYS A 149 -29.47 -7.73 -18.04
C LYS A 149 -29.14 -8.81 -16.99
N GLN A 150 -29.84 -9.96 -17.01
CA GLN A 150 -29.50 -11.09 -16.11
C GLN A 150 -28.10 -11.62 -16.35
N ARG A 151 -27.71 -11.84 -17.62
CA ARG A 151 -26.35 -12.29 -17.98
C ARG A 151 -25.29 -11.29 -17.54
N ALA A 152 -25.50 -9.99 -17.82
CA ALA A 152 -24.60 -8.93 -17.42
C ALA A 152 -24.44 -8.86 -15.88
N LEU A 153 -25.55 -8.94 -15.15
CA LEU A 153 -25.54 -8.93 -13.68
C LEU A 153 -24.83 -10.15 -13.10
N ALA A 154 -25.03 -11.33 -13.69
CA ALA A 154 -24.32 -12.56 -13.27
C ALA A 154 -22.79 -12.42 -13.46
N GLN A 155 -22.37 -11.84 -14.59
CA GLN A 155 -20.95 -11.55 -14.86
C GLN A 155 -20.37 -10.54 -13.86
N GLN A 156 -21.07 -9.43 -13.60
CA GLN A 156 -20.64 -8.41 -12.64
C GLN A 156 -20.52 -8.97 -11.21
N ARG A 157 -21.44 -9.84 -10.79
CA ARG A 157 -21.36 -10.54 -9.50
C ARG A 157 -20.15 -11.46 -9.41
N LYS A 158 -19.85 -12.20 -10.48
CA LYS A 158 -18.66 -13.06 -10.54
C LYS A 158 -17.38 -12.24 -10.45
N GLU A 159 -17.30 -11.12 -11.19
CA GLU A 159 -16.16 -10.20 -11.13
C GLU A 159 -16.00 -9.59 -9.73
N ALA A 160 -17.10 -9.13 -9.13
CA ALA A 160 -17.07 -8.60 -7.76
C ALA A 160 -16.56 -9.63 -6.74
N GLN A 161 -16.99 -10.91 -6.86
CA GLN A 161 -16.52 -12.00 -6.01
C GLN A 161 -15.02 -12.25 -6.18
N THR A 162 -14.50 -12.24 -7.42
CA THR A 162 -13.06 -12.36 -7.70
C THR A 162 -12.28 -11.21 -7.05
N LYS A 163 -12.76 -9.97 -7.23
CA LYS A 163 -12.10 -8.79 -6.63
C LYS A 163 -12.15 -8.77 -5.11
N LEU A 164 -13.19 -9.31 -4.49
CA LEU A 164 -13.24 -9.50 -3.03
C LEU A 164 -12.18 -10.50 -2.54
N THR A 165 -11.94 -11.58 -3.29
CA THR A 165 -10.89 -12.54 -2.96
C THR A 165 -9.50 -11.90 -3.08
N GLU A 166 -9.22 -11.23 -4.20
CA GLU A 166 -7.97 -10.48 -4.40
C GLU A 166 -7.74 -9.44 -3.29
N LEU A 167 -8.79 -8.72 -2.88
CA LEU A 167 -8.73 -7.75 -1.79
C LEU A 167 -8.39 -8.42 -0.44
N ALA A 168 -8.94 -9.60 -0.15
CA ALA A 168 -8.64 -10.34 1.07
C ALA A 168 -7.16 -10.80 1.09
N GLU A 169 -6.64 -11.26 -0.04
CA GLU A 169 -5.23 -11.62 -0.21
C GLU A 169 -4.31 -10.39 -0.04
N ALA A 170 -4.64 -9.28 -0.69
CA ALA A 170 -3.89 -8.02 -0.56
C ALA A 170 -3.86 -7.50 0.89
N ARG A 171 -4.96 -7.63 1.65
CA ARG A 171 -4.99 -7.29 3.08
C ARG A 171 -4.11 -8.19 3.93
N THR A 172 -4.05 -9.48 3.61
CA THR A 172 -3.19 -10.45 4.29
C THR A 172 -1.72 -10.12 4.05
N GLU A 173 -1.35 -9.85 2.80
CA GLU A 173 0.00 -9.43 2.41
C GLU A 173 0.40 -8.12 3.08
N LEU A 174 -0.47 -7.12 3.06
CA LEU A 174 -0.23 -5.85 3.75
C LEU A 174 0.06 -6.06 5.24
N GLY A 175 -0.70 -6.95 5.91
CA GLY A 175 -0.48 -7.33 7.30
C GLY A 175 0.88 -8.00 7.52
N ALA A 176 1.31 -8.87 6.59
CA ALA A 176 2.60 -9.52 6.64
C ALA A 176 3.76 -8.53 6.50
N GLN A 177 3.70 -7.65 5.52
CA GLN A 177 4.72 -6.61 5.29
C GLN A 177 4.81 -5.64 6.48
N LYS A 178 3.67 -5.22 7.04
CA LYS A 178 3.65 -4.40 8.28
C LYS A 178 4.39 -5.07 9.43
N ARG A 179 4.13 -6.37 9.67
CA ARG A 179 4.84 -7.13 10.73
C ARG A 179 6.33 -7.23 10.45
N GLN A 180 6.74 -7.38 9.19
CA GLN A 180 8.14 -7.44 8.80
C GLN A 180 8.87 -6.12 9.11
N VAL A 181 8.31 -4.97 8.74
CA VAL A 181 8.86 -3.65 9.09
C VAL A 181 9.00 -3.50 10.59
N GLN A 182 7.92 -3.75 11.33
CA GLN A 182 7.93 -3.63 12.80
C GLN A 182 8.92 -4.59 13.45
N GLY A 183 9.05 -5.81 12.94
CA GLY A 183 10.02 -6.80 13.41
C GLY A 183 11.45 -6.29 13.29
N LYS A 184 11.83 -5.76 12.13
CA LYS A 184 13.18 -5.20 11.88
C LYS A 184 13.48 -3.99 12.78
N LEU A 185 12.52 -3.09 12.94
CA LEU A 185 12.66 -1.93 13.81
C LEU A 185 12.78 -2.33 15.30
N ASN A 186 12.00 -3.31 15.74
CA ASN A 186 12.09 -3.83 17.10
C ASN A 186 13.43 -4.53 17.35
N GLU A 187 13.96 -5.27 16.39
CA GLU A 187 15.29 -5.90 16.49
C GLU A 187 16.39 -4.84 16.57
N ALA A 188 16.34 -3.80 15.74
CA ALA A 188 17.25 -2.67 15.81
C ALA A 188 17.19 -1.98 17.18
N GLN A 189 15.99 -1.77 17.72
CA GLN A 189 15.80 -1.16 19.04
C GLN A 189 16.37 -2.03 20.16
N LYS A 190 16.22 -3.35 20.10
CA LYS A 190 16.81 -4.28 21.07
C LYS A 190 18.35 -4.20 21.04
N LEU A 191 18.95 -4.15 19.85
CA LEU A 191 20.40 -3.98 19.72
C LEU A 191 20.89 -2.65 20.31
N LEU A 192 20.18 -1.55 20.03
CA LEU A 192 20.50 -0.24 20.63
C LEU A 192 20.38 -0.28 22.16
N ASN A 193 19.38 -1.00 22.69
CA ASN A 193 19.19 -1.14 24.14
C ASN A 193 20.27 -2.02 24.80
N SER A 194 20.97 -2.87 24.06
CA SER A 194 22.11 -3.66 24.59
C SER A 194 23.38 -2.84 24.82
N LEU A 195 23.46 -1.64 24.23
CA LEU A 195 24.56 -0.70 24.46
C LEU A 195 24.49 -0.05 25.84
N THR A 196 25.65 0.34 26.38
CA THR A 196 25.71 1.18 27.58
C THR A 196 25.04 2.55 27.34
N ALA A 197 24.65 3.23 28.39
CA ALA A 197 24.07 4.57 28.31
C ALA A 197 25.00 5.54 27.58
N LYS A 198 26.32 5.46 27.84
CA LYS A 198 27.33 6.30 27.21
C LYS A 198 27.45 6.05 25.70
N GLU A 199 27.42 4.79 25.27
CA GLU A 199 27.50 4.41 23.85
C GLU A 199 26.23 4.82 23.09
N ARG A 200 25.04 4.65 23.70
CA ARG A 200 23.78 5.13 23.11
C ARG A 200 23.76 6.63 22.92
N GLU A 201 24.22 7.39 23.92
CA GLU A 201 24.29 8.85 23.82
C GLU A 201 25.28 9.27 22.74
N ALA A 202 26.44 8.62 22.63
CA ALA A 202 27.41 8.87 21.56
C ALA A 202 26.84 8.62 20.16
N LEU A 203 26.06 7.55 19.96
CA LEU A 203 25.36 7.31 18.67
C LEU A 203 24.29 8.35 18.38
N LYS A 204 23.53 8.75 19.38
CA LYS A 204 22.51 9.79 19.26
C LYS A 204 23.11 11.17 18.94
N GLU A 205 24.25 11.50 19.57
CA GLU A 205 24.99 12.72 19.22
C GLU A 205 25.54 12.68 17.79
N GLU A 206 26.05 11.54 17.34
CA GLU A 206 26.50 11.33 15.96
C GLU A 206 25.36 11.57 14.96
N GLU A 207 24.18 10.96 15.18
CA GLU A 207 23.00 11.18 14.33
C GLU A 207 22.49 12.62 14.40
N THR A 208 22.47 13.22 15.59
CA THR A 208 22.08 14.63 15.77
C THR A 208 23.02 15.55 15.03
N ARG A 209 24.33 15.26 15.03
CA ARG A 209 25.34 16.01 14.28
C ARG A 209 25.16 15.86 12.78
N ALA A 210 24.91 14.63 12.31
CA ALA A 210 24.59 14.36 10.90
C ALA A 210 23.31 15.09 10.45
N ASN A 211 22.26 15.07 11.28
CA ASN A 211 21.02 15.79 11.01
C ASN A 211 21.26 17.31 10.92
N ARG A 212 21.99 17.91 11.87
CA ARG A 212 22.32 19.34 11.82
C ARG A 212 23.16 19.69 10.58
N ALA A 213 24.23 18.93 10.31
CA ALA A 213 25.08 19.15 9.15
C ALA A 213 24.25 19.07 7.85
N GLY A 214 23.40 18.06 7.71
CA GLY A 214 22.57 17.88 6.53
C GLY A 214 21.43 18.90 6.41
N THR A 215 20.94 19.50 7.50
CA THR A 215 19.91 20.55 7.42
C THR A 215 20.51 21.92 7.11
N THR A 216 21.78 22.15 7.46
CA THR A 216 22.49 23.41 7.17
C THR A 216 23.31 23.38 5.88
N ALA A 217 23.60 22.20 5.35
CA ALA A 217 24.37 21.99 4.11
C ALA A 217 23.56 22.33 2.85
N ARG A 218 22.88 23.46 2.84
CA ARG A 218 22.25 23.94 1.60
C ARG A 218 23.35 24.10 0.56
N PRO A 219 23.26 23.50 -0.64
CA PRO A 219 24.18 23.80 -1.72
C PRO A 219 24.19 25.30 -1.91
N ASP A 220 25.37 25.94 -1.82
CA ASP A 220 25.53 27.38 -1.99
C ASP A 220 25.04 27.79 -3.39
N LEU A 221 23.74 28.09 -3.51
CA LEU A 221 23.16 28.72 -4.70
C LEU A 221 23.49 30.21 -4.76
N ASP A 222 23.98 30.79 -3.66
CA ASP A 222 24.22 32.22 -3.49
C ASP A 222 25.71 32.64 -3.56
N LYS A 223 26.66 31.68 -3.75
CA LYS A 223 28.03 32.10 -4.05
C LYS A 223 28.14 32.49 -5.52
N PRO A 224 28.68 33.69 -5.85
CA PRO A 224 28.91 34.12 -7.21
C PRO A 224 30.14 33.42 -7.82
N GLY A 225 30.00 32.08 -7.96
CA GLY A 225 30.85 31.26 -8.80
C GLY A 225 29.98 30.75 -9.95
N LYS A 226 30.56 30.60 -11.16
CA LYS A 226 29.85 30.16 -12.36
C LYS A 226 28.80 29.12 -12.00
N PRO A 227 27.51 29.31 -12.37
CA PRO A 227 26.47 28.31 -12.10
C PRO A 227 26.86 26.99 -12.76
N ASP A 228 27.16 26.01 -11.95
CA ASP A 228 27.43 24.68 -12.43
C ASP A 228 26.19 24.19 -13.18
N LYS A 229 26.34 23.64 -14.38
CA LYS A 229 25.20 23.13 -15.19
C LYS A 229 24.31 22.17 -14.40
N ALA A 230 24.86 21.56 -13.34
CA ALA A 230 24.17 20.62 -12.44
C ALA A 230 23.21 21.29 -11.43
N THR A 231 23.33 22.61 -11.18
CA THR A 231 22.44 23.36 -10.27
C THR A 231 21.22 23.95 -10.98
N LYS A 232 21.20 23.95 -12.33
CA LYS A 232 20.03 24.41 -13.07
C LYS A 232 18.93 23.33 -13.06
N PRO A 233 17.68 23.65 -12.64
CA PRO A 233 16.59 22.70 -12.64
C PRO A 233 16.34 22.08 -14.03
N ALA A 234 15.88 20.84 -14.04
CA ALA A 234 15.55 20.14 -15.28
C ALA A 234 14.32 20.74 -15.99
N SER A 235 13.33 21.17 -15.19
CA SER A 235 12.07 21.80 -15.62
C SER A 235 11.53 22.71 -14.52
N SER A 236 10.55 23.55 -14.83
CA SER A 236 9.85 24.37 -13.84
C SER A 236 9.12 23.51 -12.79
N ARG A 237 8.55 22.38 -13.21
CA ARG A 237 7.87 21.43 -12.32
C ARG A 237 8.87 20.74 -11.38
N ALA A 238 10.01 20.27 -11.89
CA ALA A 238 11.09 19.72 -11.08
C ALA A 238 11.62 20.74 -10.07
N ALA A 239 11.76 22.01 -10.49
CA ALA A 239 12.15 23.10 -9.58
C ALA A 239 11.12 23.32 -8.47
N ALA A 240 9.84 23.36 -8.80
CA ALA A 240 8.76 23.53 -7.82
C ALA A 240 8.68 22.34 -6.85
N ALA A 241 8.77 21.10 -7.35
CA ALA A 241 8.80 19.89 -6.52
C ALA A 241 10.00 19.88 -5.57
N TYR A 242 11.19 20.21 -6.08
CA TYR A 242 12.40 20.31 -5.26
C TYR A 242 12.25 21.41 -4.18
N ALA A 243 11.73 22.59 -4.53
CA ALA A 243 11.49 23.68 -3.58
C ALA A 243 10.49 23.28 -2.49
N ALA A 244 9.43 22.55 -2.84
CA ALA A 244 8.50 21.97 -1.88
C ALA A 244 9.22 21.00 -0.93
N GLY A 245 10.09 20.13 -1.44
CA GLY A 245 10.93 19.25 -0.64
C GLY A 245 11.85 20.00 0.31
N VAL A 246 12.52 21.05 -0.15
CA VAL A 246 13.38 21.93 0.68
C VAL A 246 12.61 22.50 1.88
N SER A 247 11.34 22.87 1.70
CA SER A 247 10.49 23.39 2.79
C SER A 247 10.23 22.36 3.91
N LYS A 248 10.57 21.08 3.69
CA LYS A 248 10.37 19.98 4.63
C LYS A 248 11.65 19.49 5.31
N ILE A 249 12.77 20.16 5.08
CA ILE A 249 14.03 19.87 5.80
C ILE A 249 13.78 19.90 7.31
N GLY A 250 14.33 18.90 8.02
CA GLY A 250 14.15 18.71 9.46
C GLY A 250 12.89 17.92 9.85
N LYS A 251 11.98 17.59 8.92
CA LYS A 251 10.84 16.70 9.22
C LYS A 251 11.31 15.26 9.41
N PRO A 252 10.75 14.52 10.41
CA PRO A 252 11.22 13.18 10.74
C PRO A 252 10.85 12.16 9.66
N TYR A 253 11.73 11.14 9.51
CA TYR A 253 11.37 9.94 8.79
C TYR A 253 10.37 9.11 9.60
N VAL A 254 9.30 8.70 8.96
CA VAL A 254 8.35 7.71 9.47
C VAL A 254 7.99 6.76 8.31
N TRP A 255 8.19 5.47 8.49
CA TRP A 255 7.89 4.48 7.46
C TRP A 255 6.40 4.52 7.06
N GLY A 256 6.12 4.43 5.75
CA GLY A 256 4.77 4.52 5.19
C GLY A 256 4.15 5.91 5.18
N ALA A 257 4.86 6.96 5.65
CA ALA A 257 4.35 8.33 5.71
C ALA A 257 4.51 9.07 4.39
N THR A 258 3.50 9.91 4.07
CA THR A 258 3.38 10.69 2.83
C THR A 258 3.28 12.20 3.06
N GLY A 259 3.69 12.69 4.24
CA GLY A 259 3.65 14.11 4.59
C GLY A 259 2.32 14.58 5.18
N PRO A 260 2.18 15.88 5.45
CA PRO A 260 3.19 16.94 5.35
C PRO A 260 4.16 17.05 6.55
N ASN A 261 3.98 16.28 7.63
CA ASN A 261 4.72 16.42 8.89
C ASN A 261 5.80 15.35 9.08
N SER A 262 5.74 14.24 8.35
CA SER A 262 6.71 13.14 8.33
C SER A 262 6.67 12.44 6.98
N PHE A 263 7.75 11.78 6.62
CA PHE A 263 7.91 11.16 5.30
C PHE A 263 8.74 9.89 5.40
N ASP A 264 8.45 8.89 4.54
CA ASP A 264 9.46 7.95 4.09
C ASP A 264 10.14 8.48 2.80
N CYS A 265 11.08 7.74 2.21
CA CYS A 265 11.86 8.21 1.05
C CYS A 265 10.97 8.50 -0.17
N SER A 266 10.15 7.55 -0.59
CA SER A 266 9.27 7.68 -1.76
C SER A 266 8.02 8.54 -1.49
N GLY A 267 7.55 8.58 -0.23
CA GLY A 267 6.50 9.50 0.21
C GLY A 267 6.94 10.97 0.19
N PHE A 268 8.20 11.22 0.51
CA PHE A 268 8.80 12.55 0.41
C PHE A 268 8.82 13.07 -1.03
N THR A 269 9.29 12.26 -1.96
CA THR A 269 9.36 12.64 -3.38
C THR A 269 7.97 12.76 -4.00
N SER A 270 7.05 11.81 -3.73
CA SER A 270 5.68 11.86 -4.27
C SER A 270 4.89 13.06 -3.73
N TRP A 271 5.02 13.36 -2.43
CA TRP A 271 4.41 14.55 -1.85
C TRP A 271 4.95 15.84 -2.49
N SER A 272 6.27 15.93 -2.66
CA SER A 272 6.90 17.09 -3.23
C SER A 272 6.47 17.35 -4.68
N PHE A 273 6.37 16.31 -5.51
CA PHE A 273 5.85 16.43 -6.87
C PHE A 273 4.36 16.78 -6.90
N ALA A 274 3.57 16.26 -5.96
CA ALA A 274 2.15 16.64 -5.86
C ALA A 274 1.95 18.14 -5.55
N GLN A 275 2.90 18.80 -4.83
CA GLN A 275 2.88 20.25 -4.63
C GLN A 275 3.19 21.04 -5.92
N ALA A 276 3.73 20.38 -6.94
CA ALA A 276 4.00 20.94 -8.27
C ALA A 276 2.95 20.48 -9.32
N ASP A 277 1.78 19.99 -8.86
CA ASP A 277 0.70 19.44 -9.70
C ASP A 277 1.15 18.27 -10.58
N VAL A 278 2.16 17.50 -10.13
CA VAL A 278 2.64 16.29 -10.80
C VAL A 278 2.40 15.08 -9.91
N GLN A 279 1.61 14.14 -10.40
CA GLN A 279 1.38 12.87 -9.70
C GLN A 279 2.43 11.84 -10.15
N ILE A 280 3.21 11.34 -9.21
CA ILE A 280 4.13 10.22 -9.43
C ILE A 280 3.72 9.04 -8.54
N PRO A 281 4.11 7.80 -8.90
CA PRO A 281 3.77 6.61 -8.11
C PRO A 281 4.23 6.68 -6.64
N ARG A 282 3.60 5.86 -5.80
CA ARG A 282 3.88 5.85 -4.35
C ARG A 282 5.24 5.21 -3.99
N THR A 283 5.61 4.14 -4.67
CA THR A 283 6.82 3.37 -4.33
C THR A 283 8.03 3.84 -5.13
N SER A 284 9.23 3.73 -4.54
CA SER A 284 10.49 4.09 -5.21
C SER A 284 10.69 3.28 -6.50
N GLN A 285 10.37 1.97 -6.50
CA GLN A 285 10.48 1.12 -7.69
C GLN A 285 9.55 1.59 -8.83
N ALA A 286 8.35 2.03 -8.51
CA ALA A 286 7.42 2.56 -9.51
C ALA A 286 7.84 3.95 -10.00
N GLN A 287 8.36 4.82 -9.09
CA GLN A 287 8.92 6.12 -9.44
C GLN A 287 10.13 6.01 -10.39
N ALA A 288 10.92 4.93 -10.28
CA ALA A 288 12.04 4.65 -11.16
C ALA A 288 11.64 4.47 -12.65
N ASN A 289 10.35 4.33 -12.93
CA ASN A 289 9.78 4.20 -14.27
C ASN A 289 8.90 5.41 -14.66
N ALA A 290 8.87 6.47 -13.84
CA ALA A 290 7.97 7.60 -14.05
C ALA A 290 8.50 8.66 -15.05
N GLY A 291 9.71 8.50 -15.58
CA GLY A 291 10.34 9.46 -16.50
C GLY A 291 11.55 8.92 -17.23
N GLN A 292 12.38 9.84 -17.74
CA GLN A 292 13.59 9.49 -18.49
C GLN A 292 14.73 9.10 -17.55
N ARG A 293 15.34 7.91 -17.75
CA ARG A 293 16.49 7.45 -16.97
C ARG A 293 17.79 8.16 -17.37
N ILE A 294 18.63 8.46 -16.36
CA ILE A 294 19.92 9.15 -16.46
C ILE A 294 20.95 8.30 -15.73
N TYR A 295 21.86 7.66 -16.45
CA TYR A 295 22.82 6.71 -15.87
C TYR A 295 24.11 7.35 -15.37
N SER A 296 24.41 8.59 -15.79
CA SER A 296 25.62 9.30 -15.37
C SER A 296 25.29 10.40 -14.35
N GLN A 297 25.99 10.42 -13.23
CA GLN A 297 25.86 11.48 -12.23
C GLN A 297 26.16 12.88 -12.80
N SER A 298 27.06 12.98 -13.81
CA SER A 298 27.39 14.26 -14.45
C SER A 298 26.27 14.87 -15.31
N GLN A 299 25.26 14.08 -15.65
CA GLN A 299 24.09 14.52 -16.42
C GLN A 299 22.88 14.86 -15.54
N LEU A 300 22.99 14.61 -14.23
CA LEU A 300 21.95 14.94 -13.28
C LEU A 300 21.76 16.47 -13.17
N LYS A 301 20.50 16.88 -13.05
CA LYS A 301 20.09 18.25 -12.83
C LYS A 301 19.32 18.34 -11.52
N GLN A 302 19.33 19.50 -10.88
CA GLN A 302 18.53 19.72 -9.66
C GLN A 302 17.05 19.38 -9.90
N GLY A 303 16.48 18.63 -8.98
CA GLY A 303 15.10 18.15 -9.07
C GLY A 303 14.93 16.81 -9.79
N ASP A 304 15.97 16.26 -10.42
CA ASP A 304 15.94 14.87 -10.87
C ASP A 304 15.80 13.94 -9.65
N LEU A 305 15.02 12.87 -9.77
CA LEU A 305 15.00 11.79 -8.78
C LEU A 305 16.26 10.94 -8.92
N VAL A 306 16.82 10.51 -7.81
CA VAL A 306 18.01 9.65 -7.77
C VAL A 306 17.69 8.39 -7.01
N PHE A 307 18.00 7.23 -7.62
CA PHE A 307 17.69 5.90 -7.10
C PHE A 307 18.96 5.17 -6.68
N PHE A 308 18.85 4.45 -5.57
CA PHE A 308 19.94 3.75 -4.93
C PHE A 308 19.61 2.28 -4.72
N TYR A 309 20.67 1.46 -4.58
CA TYR A 309 20.63 0.01 -4.39
C TYR A 309 20.07 -0.76 -5.60
N ASP A 310 20.37 -2.06 -5.67
CA ASP A 310 19.96 -2.92 -6.81
C ASP A 310 18.45 -3.13 -6.88
N ASP A 311 17.79 -3.14 -5.73
CA ASP A 311 16.34 -3.29 -5.60
C ASP A 311 15.58 -1.95 -5.56
N LEU A 312 16.27 -0.83 -5.76
CA LEU A 312 15.73 0.53 -5.86
C LEU A 312 14.85 0.93 -4.65
N HIS A 313 15.17 0.42 -3.44
CA HIS A 313 14.36 0.70 -2.25
C HIS A 313 14.55 2.11 -1.68
N HIS A 314 15.50 2.90 -2.20
CA HIS A 314 15.72 4.27 -1.75
C HIS A 314 15.72 5.28 -2.89
N VAL A 315 15.14 6.47 -2.64
CA VAL A 315 15.02 7.57 -3.58
C VAL A 315 15.15 8.92 -2.87
N GLY A 316 15.72 9.90 -3.58
CA GLY A 316 15.79 11.31 -3.17
C GLY A 316 15.86 12.23 -4.38
N PHE A 317 15.86 13.53 -4.13
CA PHE A 317 16.12 14.55 -5.16
C PHE A 317 17.61 14.80 -5.32
N TYR A 318 18.09 14.91 -6.54
CA TYR A 318 19.39 15.49 -6.78
C TYR A 318 19.36 17.01 -6.45
N ALA A 319 20.24 17.44 -5.57
CA ALA A 319 20.28 18.80 -5.08
C ALA A 319 21.33 19.67 -5.82
N GLY A 320 22.17 19.07 -6.65
CA GLY A 320 23.36 19.69 -7.23
C GLY A 320 24.61 19.38 -6.44
N ASN A 321 25.79 19.60 -7.05
CA ASN A 321 27.11 19.47 -6.39
C ASN A 321 27.35 18.13 -5.69
N GLY A 322 26.83 17.02 -6.27
CA GLY A 322 26.98 15.68 -5.70
C GLY A 322 26.20 15.45 -4.41
N GLN A 323 25.18 16.27 -4.14
CA GLN A 323 24.29 16.13 -3.00
C GLN A 323 22.89 15.69 -3.41
N ILE A 324 22.21 15.03 -2.48
CA ILE A 324 20.81 14.64 -2.58
C ILE A 324 20.03 15.23 -1.41
N LEU A 325 18.77 15.55 -1.63
CA LEU A 325 17.78 15.89 -0.58
C LEU A 325 16.83 14.70 -0.45
N HIS A 326 16.76 14.09 0.71
CA HIS A 326 15.99 12.90 0.93
C HIS A 326 15.45 12.75 2.36
N SER A 327 14.54 11.80 2.58
CA SER A 327 14.15 11.30 3.89
C SER A 327 14.87 9.97 4.11
N PRO A 328 15.95 9.89 4.94
CA PRO A 328 16.90 8.79 4.92
C PRO A 328 16.34 7.47 5.50
N ARG A 329 16.06 7.45 6.80
CA ARG A 329 15.70 6.25 7.56
C ARG A 329 15.10 6.60 8.92
N THR A 330 14.54 5.61 9.61
CA THR A 330 14.05 5.76 10.98
C THR A 330 15.14 6.36 11.90
N GLY A 331 14.75 7.37 12.67
CA GLY A 331 15.65 8.11 13.57
C GLY A 331 16.32 9.33 12.93
N ALA A 332 16.22 9.48 11.61
CA ALA A 332 16.77 10.64 10.88
C ALA A 332 15.65 11.60 10.43
N VAL A 333 16.06 12.74 9.90
CA VAL A 333 15.16 13.77 9.37
C VAL A 333 15.43 14.00 7.89
N VAL A 334 14.50 14.63 7.18
CA VAL A 334 14.73 15.13 5.81
C VAL A 334 15.94 16.06 5.83
N ARG A 335 16.96 15.74 5.04
CA ARG A 335 18.25 16.42 5.03
C ARG A 335 18.99 16.26 3.71
N TYR A 336 20.03 17.06 3.53
CA TYR A 336 21.03 16.85 2.47
C TYR A 336 22.02 15.77 2.89
N GLU A 337 22.48 14.99 1.90
CA GLU A 337 23.53 13.99 2.08
C GLU A 337 24.31 13.81 0.76
N SER A 338 25.56 13.33 0.85
CA SER A 338 26.34 13.05 -0.36
C SER A 338 25.72 11.89 -1.15
N ILE A 339 25.60 12.06 -2.46
CA ILE A 339 25.13 10.98 -3.38
C ILE A 339 26.01 9.74 -3.30
N ASN A 340 27.26 9.87 -2.86
CA ASN A 340 28.24 8.78 -2.77
C ASN A 340 28.12 7.96 -1.48
N ASN A 341 27.27 8.36 -0.53
CA ASN A 341 27.05 7.62 0.71
C ASN A 341 26.23 6.34 0.50
N MET A 342 25.57 6.21 -0.66
CA MET A 342 24.76 5.07 -1.03
C MET A 342 25.10 4.59 -2.45
N PRO A 343 24.89 3.29 -2.78
CA PRO A 343 25.13 2.75 -4.09
C PRO A 343 24.20 3.37 -5.16
N PHE A 344 24.69 4.38 -5.89
CA PHE A 344 23.97 5.04 -6.98
C PHE A 344 23.67 4.05 -8.12
N LYS A 345 22.47 4.10 -8.68
CA LYS A 345 22.04 3.31 -9.83
C LYS A 345 21.78 4.15 -11.07
N PHE A 346 20.85 5.06 -10.98
CA PHE A 346 20.52 6.03 -12.03
C PHE A 346 19.64 7.15 -11.45
N GLY A 347 19.50 8.22 -12.23
CA GLY A 347 18.50 9.26 -12.00
C GLY A 347 17.29 9.09 -12.91
N VAL A 348 16.18 9.75 -12.55
CA VAL A 348 14.99 9.86 -13.40
C VAL A 348 14.56 11.33 -13.47
N ARG A 349 14.37 11.81 -14.69
CA ARG A 349 13.86 13.14 -14.98
C ARG A 349 12.37 13.09 -15.29
N ILE A 350 11.59 13.81 -14.47
CA ILE A 350 10.14 13.94 -14.59
C ILE A 350 9.79 15.23 -15.37
#